data_1a9af432ef6fef01b296bf399c587179
#
_entry.id   1a9af432ef6fef01b296bf399c587179
#
_cell.length_a   1.000
_cell.length_b   1.000
_cell.length_c   1.000
_cell.angle_alpha   90.00
_cell.angle_beta   90.00
_cell.angle_gamma   90.00
#
_symmetry.space_group_name_H-M   'P 1'
#
loop_
_entity.id
_entity.type
_entity.pdbx_description
1 polymer ?
#
loop_
_entity_poly.entity_id
_entity_poly.type
_entity_poly.pdbx_seq_one_letter_code
_entity_poly.pdbx_strand_id
1 'polypeptide(L)'
;MYKRQDNEAGVLARVVGLFSGRGYNIESLAVAEIDKKQKLSRITLVTSGSPEVISQIKKQLEKLVPVHKVADFMRNDPKIIFRDMALLKVISNEKKRSKAKRLCKKFDSVVLDKSNKSIAVSYTHLTLPTILLV
;
A
#
# COMPACT_ATOMS: atom_id res chain seq x y z
N MET A 1 8.87 3.38 -0.61
CA MET A 1 9.10 4.78 -0.20
C MET A 1 7.97 5.25 0.68
N TYR A 2 8.28 5.90 1.76
CA TYR A 2 7.34 6.23 2.82
C TYR A 2 7.47 7.70 3.22
N LYS A 3 6.34 8.43 3.31
CA LYS A 3 6.33 9.86 3.56
C LYS A 3 5.35 10.24 4.67
N ARG A 4 5.81 11.02 5.64
CA ARG A 4 4.96 11.76 6.58
C ARG A 4 4.78 13.18 6.06
N GLN A 5 3.55 13.66 6.06
CA GLN A 5 3.22 15.00 5.57
C GLN A 5 2.02 15.57 6.33
N ASP A 6 1.88 16.89 6.28
CA ASP A 6 0.67 17.54 6.73
C ASP A 6 -0.52 17.14 5.86
N ASN A 7 -1.67 16.91 6.47
CA ASN A 7 -2.90 16.60 5.76
C ASN A 7 -3.54 17.89 5.21
N GLU A 8 -2.77 18.62 4.38
CA GLU A 8 -3.26 19.80 3.69
C GLU A 8 -3.89 19.42 2.35
N ALA A 9 -4.92 20.14 1.96
CA ALA A 9 -5.53 19.99 0.64
C ALA A 9 -4.49 20.25 -0.47
N GLY A 10 -4.40 19.34 -1.44
CA GLY A 10 -3.51 19.47 -2.60
C GLY A 10 -2.08 18.95 -2.42
N VAL A 11 -1.66 18.45 -1.26
CA VAL A 11 -0.31 17.86 -1.11
C VAL A 11 -0.13 16.64 -2.00
N LEU A 12 -1.15 15.78 -2.07
CA LEU A 12 -1.13 14.64 -2.98
C LEU A 12 -1.00 15.08 -4.45
N ALA A 13 -1.74 16.13 -4.85
CA ALA A 13 -1.67 16.68 -6.21
C ALA A 13 -0.26 17.20 -6.53
N ARG A 14 0.41 17.87 -5.58
CA ARG A 14 1.81 18.33 -5.75
C ARG A 14 2.77 17.16 -5.91
N VAL A 15 2.59 16.08 -5.14
CA VAL A 15 3.41 14.87 -5.27
C VAL A 15 3.21 14.22 -6.64
N VAL A 16 1.96 14.01 -7.05
CA VAL A 16 1.65 13.40 -8.36
C VAL A 16 2.14 14.31 -9.50
N GLY A 17 1.94 15.63 -9.40
CA GLY A 17 2.41 16.61 -10.37
C GLY A 17 3.94 16.61 -10.51
N LEU A 18 4.69 16.40 -9.42
CA LEU A 18 6.13 16.28 -9.45
C LEU A 18 6.59 15.05 -10.26
N PHE A 19 5.90 13.92 -10.10
CA PHE A 19 6.18 12.70 -10.86
C PHE A 19 5.82 12.88 -12.33
N SER A 20 4.62 13.37 -12.61
CA SER A 20 4.13 13.58 -13.97
C SER A 20 5.00 14.58 -14.74
N GLY A 21 5.35 15.71 -14.12
CA GLY A 21 6.17 16.74 -14.77
C GLY A 21 7.61 16.33 -15.08
N ARG A 22 8.09 15.22 -14.52
CA ARG A 22 9.44 14.68 -14.78
C ARG A 22 9.43 13.32 -15.49
N GLY A 23 8.26 12.83 -15.87
CA GLY A 23 8.11 11.54 -16.53
C GLY A 23 8.44 10.33 -15.64
N TYR A 24 8.36 10.49 -14.30
CA TYR A 24 8.52 9.35 -13.39
C TYR A 24 7.22 8.54 -13.32
N ASN A 25 7.33 7.23 -13.39
CA ASN A 25 6.17 6.35 -13.26
C ASN A 25 5.81 6.07 -11.80
N ILE A 26 4.52 6.02 -11.51
CA ILE A 26 3.97 5.57 -10.21
C ILE A 26 3.27 4.22 -10.45
N GLU A 27 3.82 3.15 -9.90
CA GLU A 27 3.24 1.81 -9.98
C GLU A 27 2.08 1.65 -9.01
N SER A 28 2.22 2.20 -7.81
CA SER A 28 1.22 2.12 -6.75
C SER A 28 1.30 3.34 -5.86
N LEU A 29 0.14 3.80 -5.40
CA LEU A 29 0.01 4.93 -4.51
C LEU A 29 -1.07 4.62 -3.46
N ALA A 30 -0.71 4.75 -2.19
CA ALA A 30 -1.63 4.63 -1.08
C ALA A 30 -1.46 5.82 -0.12
N VAL A 31 -2.57 6.39 0.31
CA VAL A 31 -2.58 7.52 1.26
C VAL A 31 -3.40 7.13 2.47
N ALA A 32 -2.87 7.35 3.66
CA ALA A 32 -3.57 7.10 4.91
C ALA A 32 -3.26 8.21 5.92
N GLU A 33 -4.28 8.69 6.60
CA GLU A 33 -4.12 9.56 7.75
C GLU A 33 -3.64 8.73 8.94
N ILE A 34 -2.51 9.13 9.54
CA ILE A 34 -1.88 8.41 10.67
C ILE A 34 -2.20 9.07 12.00
N ASP A 35 -2.30 10.39 12.03
CA ASP A 35 -2.60 11.14 13.24
C ASP A 35 -3.58 12.29 12.91
N LYS A 36 -4.81 12.15 13.41
CA LYS A 36 -5.87 13.15 13.24
C LYS A 36 -5.60 14.44 14.03
N LYS A 37 -4.92 14.33 15.19
CA LYS A 37 -4.65 15.49 16.03
C LYS A 37 -3.57 16.37 15.41
N GLN A 38 -2.54 15.77 14.86
CA GLN A 38 -1.43 16.46 14.20
C GLN A 38 -1.67 16.65 12.69
N LYS A 39 -2.81 16.20 12.16
CA LYS A 39 -3.13 16.23 10.73
C LYS A 39 -2.04 15.61 9.84
N LEU A 40 -1.40 14.56 10.35
CA LEU A 40 -0.33 13.87 9.65
C LEU A 40 -0.86 12.74 8.78
N SER A 41 -0.46 12.74 7.54
CA SER A 41 -0.77 11.69 6.58
C SER A 41 0.49 10.98 6.09
N ARG A 42 0.29 9.73 5.68
CA ARG A 42 1.33 8.89 5.10
C ARG A 42 1.00 8.62 3.65
N ILE A 43 1.90 8.96 2.75
CA ILE A 43 1.86 8.50 1.37
C ILE A 43 2.86 7.36 1.21
N THR A 44 2.37 6.21 0.81
CA THR A 44 3.19 5.08 0.37
C THR A 44 3.15 5.04 -1.14
N LEU A 45 4.33 5.10 -1.76
CA LEU A 45 4.48 5.18 -3.20
C LEU A 45 5.46 4.13 -3.66
N VAL A 46 5.09 3.40 -4.70
CA VAL A 46 5.94 2.42 -5.38
C VAL A 46 6.29 2.98 -6.74
N THR A 47 7.57 3.03 -7.04
CA THR A 47 8.11 3.48 -8.32
C THR A 47 9.33 2.66 -8.68
N SER A 48 9.61 2.51 -9.95
CA SER A 48 10.80 1.85 -10.49
C SER A 48 11.72 2.87 -11.16
N GLY A 49 13.00 2.61 -11.09
CA GLY A 49 14.02 3.47 -11.71
C GLY A 49 15.43 3.07 -11.29
N SER A 50 16.44 3.68 -11.93
CA SER A 50 17.82 3.49 -11.49
C SER A 50 18.05 4.10 -10.10
N PRO A 51 19.09 3.70 -9.35
CA PRO A 51 19.39 4.26 -8.03
C PRO A 51 19.51 5.79 -8.03
N GLU A 52 20.05 6.36 -9.10
CA GLU A 52 20.21 7.81 -9.28
C GLU A 52 18.84 8.48 -9.40
N VAL A 53 17.92 7.89 -10.18
CA VAL A 53 16.55 8.39 -10.34
C VAL A 53 15.81 8.35 -9.01
N ILE A 54 15.92 7.25 -8.27
CA ILE A 54 15.29 7.12 -6.94
C ILE A 54 15.86 8.18 -5.96
N SER A 55 17.17 8.40 -5.97
CA SER A 55 17.81 9.44 -5.16
C SER A 55 17.32 10.85 -5.54
N GLN A 56 17.16 11.12 -6.84
CA GLN A 56 16.60 12.39 -7.31
C GLN A 56 15.15 12.58 -6.86
N ILE A 57 14.31 11.57 -7.01
CA ILE A 57 12.91 11.59 -6.57
C ILE A 57 12.86 11.92 -5.07
N LYS A 58 13.66 11.26 -4.24
CA LYS A 58 13.73 11.51 -2.81
C LYS A 58 14.06 12.98 -2.51
N LYS A 59 15.14 13.51 -3.08
CA LYS A 59 15.54 14.91 -2.90
C LYS A 59 14.45 15.91 -3.33
N GLN A 60 13.76 15.63 -4.42
CA GLN A 60 12.68 16.49 -4.92
C GLN A 60 11.45 16.45 -4.02
N LEU A 61 11.12 15.29 -3.47
CA LEU A 61 10.04 15.15 -2.49
C LEU A 61 10.37 15.88 -1.18
N GLU A 62 11.61 15.82 -0.72
CA GLU A 62 12.07 16.52 0.49
C GLU A 62 11.99 18.05 0.38
N LYS A 63 12.06 18.60 -0.83
CA LYS A 63 11.90 20.04 -1.09
C LYS A 63 10.46 20.54 -0.98
N LEU A 64 9.47 19.66 -0.98
CA LEU A 64 8.07 20.07 -0.84
C LEU A 64 7.81 20.50 0.61
N VAL A 65 7.41 21.74 0.81
CA VAL A 65 7.19 22.34 2.16
C VAL A 65 6.36 21.48 3.10
N PRO A 66 5.21 20.89 2.70
CA PRO A 66 4.39 20.08 3.62
C PRO A 66 4.95 18.67 3.86
N VAL A 67 6.22 18.42 3.52
CA VAL A 67 6.84 17.11 3.63
C VAL A 67 7.83 17.09 4.78
N HIS A 68 7.47 16.41 5.85
CA HIS A 68 8.34 16.32 7.02
C HIS A 68 9.47 15.30 6.86
N LYS A 69 9.19 14.16 6.24
CA LYS A 69 10.19 13.10 6.11
C LYS A 69 9.92 12.21 4.91
N VAL A 70 10.97 11.87 4.18
CA VAL A 70 10.96 10.85 3.12
C VAL A 70 11.84 9.69 3.55
N ALA A 71 11.28 8.49 3.57
CA ALA A 71 12.03 7.26 3.77
C ALA A 71 12.00 6.44 2.48
N ASP A 72 13.15 5.90 2.12
CA ASP A 72 13.35 5.08 0.95
C ASP A 72 13.56 3.63 1.40
N PHE A 73 12.86 2.70 0.77
CA PHE A 73 12.92 1.28 1.07
C PHE A 73 13.20 0.53 -0.23
N MET A 74 14.38 -0.03 -0.35
CA MET A 74 14.72 -0.85 -1.50
C MET A 74 14.13 -2.26 -1.33
N ARG A 75 13.56 -2.79 -2.41
CA ARG A 75 12.90 -4.11 -2.40
C ARG A 75 13.84 -5.26 -2.06
N ASN A 76 15.14 -5.07 -2.27
CA ASN A 76 16.19 -6.06 -2.00
C ASN A 76 16.88 -5.89 -0.64
N ASP A 77 16.42 -4.97 0.21
CA ASP A 77 16.97 -4.82 1.56
C ASP A 77 16.44 -5.97 2.44
N PRO A 78 17.33 -6.86 2.96
CA PRO A 78 16.90 -8.00 3.76
C PRO A 78 16.26 -7.60 5.11
N LYS A 79 16.42 -6.34 5.52
CA LYS A 79 15.80 -5.81 6.75
C LYS A 79 14.39 -5.33 6.54
N ILE A 80 13.90 -5.28 5.30
CA ILE A 80 12.59 -4.73 4.95
C ILE A 80 11.67 -5.86 4.50
N ILE A 81 10.53 -5.96 5.15
CA ILE A 81 9.49 -6.93 4.79
C ILE A 81 8.41 -6.19 4.02
N PHE A 82 8.22 -6.59 2.76
CA PHE A 82 7.11 -6.15 1.93
C PHE A 82 6.00 -7.19 1.96
N ARG A 83 4.78 -6.74 2.24
CA ARG A 83 3.60 -7.61 2.19
C ARG A 83 2.45 -6.84 1.57
N ASP A 84 1.73 -7.51 0.68
CA ASP A 84 0.48 -7.01 0.14
C ASP A 84 -0.69 -7.46 1.03
N MET A 85 -1.73 -6.65 1.10
CA MET A 85 -2.96 -6.96 1.81
C MET A 85 -4.10 -7.06 0.81
N ALA A 86 -4.86 -8.15 0.89
CA ALA A 86 -6.09 -8.30 0.15
C ALA A 86 -7.29 -8.38 1.09
N LEU A 87 -8.35 -7.64 0.73
CA LEU A 87 -9.66 -7.76 1.35
C LEU A 87 -10.55 -8.58 0.41
N LEU A 88 -11.00 -9.74 0.88
CA LEU A 88 -11.80 -10.66 0.10
C LEU A 88 -13.20 -10.77 0.69
N LYS A 89 -14.22 -10.53 -0.12
CA LYS A 89 -15.61 -10.83 0.24
C LYS A 89 -16.03 -12.14 -0.42
N VAL A 90 -16.17 -13.18 0.38
CA VAL A 90 -16.61 -14.49 -0.10
C VAL A 90 -18.12 -14.61 0.07
N ILE A 91 -18.83 -14.66 -1.04
CA ILE A 91 -20.29 -14.91 -1.05
C ILE A 91 -20.49 -16.41 -1.13
N SER A 92 -21.14 -16.99 -0.14
CA SER A 92 -21.29 -18.46 -0.07
C SER A 92 -22.58 -18.89 0.62
N ASN A 93 -23.15 -20.00 0.14
CA ASN A 93 -24.22 -20.71 0.82
C ASN A 93 -23.67 -21.44 2.06
N GLU A 94 -24.53 -21.81 3.00
CA GLU A 94 -24.13 -22.42 4.29
C GLU A 94 -23.18 -23.61 4.15
N LYS A 95 -23.41 -24.51 3.20
CA LYS A 95 -22.56 -25.69 2.94
C LYS A 95 -21.14 -25.33 2.50
N LYS A 96 -20.97 -24.24 1.75
CA LYS A 96 -19.65 -23.78 1.29
C LYS A 96 -18.92 -22.91 2.33
N ARG A 97 -19.66 -22.39 3.31
CA ARG A 97 -19.16 -21.50 4.36
C ARG A 97 -18.17 -22.21 5.30
N SER A 98 -18.43 -23.46 5.66
CA SER A 98 -17.51 -24.27 6.48
C SER A 98 -16.19 -24.53 5.76
N LYS A 99 -16.24 -24.75 4.43
CA LYS A 99 -15.03 -24.89 3.60
C LYS A 99 -14.25 -23.59 3.52
N ALA A 100 -14.92 -22.45 3.33
CA ALA A 100 -14.28 -21.13 3.33
C ALA A 100 -13.59 -20.84 4.66
N LYS A 101 -14.23 -21.11 5.80
CA LYS A 101 -13.63 -20.96 7.13
C LYS A 101 -12.38 -21.83 7.32
N ARG A 102 -12.39 -23.06 6.83
CA ARG A 102 -11.22 -23.95 6.89
C ARG A 102 -10.05 -23.41 6.05
N LEU A 103 -10.36 -22.85 4.88
CA LEU A 103 -9.36 -22.21 4.04
C LEU A 103 -8.76 -20.96 4.72
N CYS A 104 -9.60 -20.11 5.32
CA CYS A 104 -9.11 -18.95 6.08
C CYS A 104 -8.15 -19.37 7.19
N LYS A 105 -8.46 -20.42 7.94
CA LYS A 105 -7.55 -20.95 8.96
C LYS A 105 -6.25 -21.53 8.37
N LYS A 106 -6.33 -22.22 7.23
CA LYS A 106 -5.15 -22.80 6.58
C LYS A 106 -4.16 -21.73 6.09
N PHE A 107 -4.69 -20.58 5.67
CA PHE A 107 -3.89 -19.46 5.16
C PHE A 107 -3.68 -18.34 6.20
N ASP A 108 -3.96 -18.60 7.45
CA ASP A 108 -3.82 -17.64 8.56
C ASP A 108 -4.47 -16.28 8.29
N SER A 109 -5.65 -16.33 7.67
CA SER A 109 -6.39 -15.14 7.26
C SER A 109 -7.32 -14.66 8.36
N VAL A 110 -7.40 -13.35 8.56
CA VAL A 110 -8.26 -12.74 9.57
C VAL A 110 -9.67 -12.56 9.02
N VAL A 111 -10.66 -13.16 9.69
CA VAL A 111 -12.08 -12.96 9.36
C VAL A 111 -12.55 -11.67 10.01
N LEU A 112 -12.86 -10.65 9.20
CA LEU A 112 -13.28 -9.32 9.66
C LEU A 112 -14.78 -9.25 9.95
N ASP A 113 -15.59 -9.88 9.09
CA ASP A 113 -17.05 -9.85 9.22
C ASP A 113 -17.69 -11.16 8.79
N LYS A 114 -18.82 -11.51 9.42
CA LYS A 114 -19.60 -12.72 9.17
C LYS A 114 -21.07 -12.35 9.04
N SER A 115 -21.54 -12.28 7.84
CA SER A 115 -22.98 -12.16 7.54
C SER A 115 -23.58 -13.53 7.17
N ASN A 116 -24.92 -13.63 7.12
CA ASN A 116 -25.60 -14.87 6.72
C ASN A 116 -25.30 -15.29 5.27
N LYS A 117 -24.89 -14.36 4.41
CA LYS A 117 -24.64 -14.60 2.97
C LYS A 117 -23.19 -14.38 2.55
N SER A 118 -22.33 -13.81 3.42
CA SER A 118 -20.96 -13.47 3.05
C SER A 118 -20.00 -13.52 4.25
N ILE A 119 -18.71 -13.71 3.94
CA ILE A 119 -17.61 -13.62 4.90
C ILE A 119 -16.61 -12.62 4.32
N ALA A 120 -16.25 -11.58 5.08
CA ALA A 120 -15.18 -10.68 4.74
C ALA A 120 -13.88 -11.15 5.41
N VAL A 121 -12.84 -11.28 4.63
CA VAL A 121 -11.54 -11.81 5.07
C VAL A 121 -10.43 -10.86 4.66
N SER A 122 -9.54 -10.58 5.59
CA SER A 122 -8.28 -9.90 5.32
C SER A 122 -7.15 -10.93 5.25
N TYR A 123 -6.34 -10.85 4.21
CA TYR A 123 -5.18 -11.68 3.99
C TYR A 123 -3.95 -10.82 3.71
N THR A 124 -2.88 -10.98 4.47
CA THR A 124 -1.70 -10.10 4.45
C THR A 124 -0.41 -10.77 3.98
N HIS A 125 -0.45 -12.04 3.58
CA HIS A 125 0.73 -12.82 3.20
C HIS A 125 0.78 -13.08 1.69
N LEU A 126 0.31 -12.14 0.88
CA LEU A 126 0.48 -12.23 -0.57
C LEU A 126 1.95 -11.98 -0.92
N THR A 127 2.77 -13.02 -0.84
CA THR A 127 3.85 -13.15 -1.79
C THR A 127 3.19 -13.56 -3.09
N LEU A 128 2.92 -12.61 -3.95
CA LEU A 128 2.54 -12.94 -5.32
C LEU A 128 3.75 -13.64 -5.94
N PRO A 129 3.69 -14.95 -6.25
CA PRO A 129 4.52 -15.46 -7.31
C PRO A 129 4.17 -14.59 -8.51
N THR A 130 5.14 -14.17 -9.27
CA THR A 130 4.97 -13.44 -10.52
C THR A 130 3.77 -14.02 -11.25
N ILE A 131 2.63 -13.34 -11.18
CA ILE A 131 1.48 -13.71 -11.97
C ILE A 131 1.81 -13.19 -13.35
N LEU A 132 2.34 -14.06 -14.19
CA LEU A 132 2.23 -13.93 -15.62
C LEU A 132 0.73 -13.92 -15.93
N LEU A 133 0.16 -12.73 -16.04
CA LEU A 133 -1.11 -12.56 -16.73
C LEU A 133 -0.82 -12.77 -18.22
N VAL A 134 -1.20 -13.93 -18.71
CA VAL A 134 -1.40 -14.19 -20.13
C VAL A 134 -2.80 -13.69 -20.49
#